data_2e89db90f44ec78bf5148fe040ee64d2
#
_entry.id   2e89db90f44ec78bf5148fe040ee64d2
#
_cell.length_a   1.000
_cell.length_b   1.000
_cell.length_c   1.000
_cell.angle_alpha   90.00
_cell.angle_beta   90.00
_cell.angle_gamma   90.00
#
_symmetry.space_group_name_H-M   'P 1'
#
loop_
_entity.id
_entity.type
_entity.pdbx_description
1 polymer ?
#
loop_
_entity_poly.entity_id
_entity_poly.type
_entity_poly.pdbx_seq_one_letter_code
_entity_poly.pdbx_strand_id
1 'polypeptide(L)'
;MKKMLVTGAIGQIGSELVSALRQRYGADTVVATDIRMPTDKELRDGGPFEFLDVTDSNHITRVMSMYEIGTIYHLAAVLSAVGESRPNIAWQINMNGLYHVLEAARQYKCQIFFPSSIGAFGPGTPQDQTPQDTIQRPDTMYGVTKVAGELLCDYY
;
A
#
# COMPACT_ATOMS: atom_id res chain seq x y z
N MET A 1 -15.12 -7.29 15.58
CA MET A 1 -14.27 -6.12 15.19
C MET A 1 -13.85 -6.36 13.75
N LYS A 2 -14.01 -5.38 12.85
CA LYS A 2 -13.53 -5.51 11.46
C LYS A 2 -12.00 -5.69 11.44
N LYS A 3 -11.50 -6.48 10.50
CA LYS A 3 -10.08 -6.80 10.38
C LYS A 3 -9.30 -5.71 9.63
N MET A 4 -8.00 -5.74 9.77
CA MET A 4 -7.05 -4.90 9.04
C MET A 4 -6.39 -5.71 7.94
N LEU A 5 -6.34 -5.18 6.72
CA LEU A 5 -5.62 -5.75 5.60
C LEU A 5 -4.31 -4.98 5.39
N VAL A 6 -3.20 -5.69 5.26
CA VAL A 6 -1.91 -5.09 4.91
C VAL A 6 -1.44 -5.67 3.58
N THR A 7 -1.35 -4.86 2.54
CA THR A 7 -0.76 -5.26 1.25
C THR A 7 0.73 -4.96 1.24
N GLY A 8 1.54 -5.79 0.57
CA GLY A 8 3.00 -5.65 0.60
C GLY A 8 3.59 -6.01 1.97
N ALA A 9 2.98 -6.98 2.65
CA ALA A 9 3.31 -7.36 4.02
C ALA A 9 4.72 -7.93 4.21
N ILE A 10 5.39 -8.41 3.14
CA ILE A 10 6.76 -8.91 3.21
C ILE A 10 7.79 -7.78 3.04
N GLY A 11 7.34 -6.58 2.64
CA GLY A 11 8.21 -5.41 2.54
C GLY A 11 8.76 -4.96 3.89
N GLN A 12 9.76 -4.09 3.87
CA GLN A 12 10.42 -3.58 5.08
C GLN A 12 9.41 -2.97 6.07
N ILE A 13 8.55 -2.07 5.62
CA ILE A 13 7.51 -1.46 6.48
C ILE A 13 6.42 -2.49 6.80
N GLY A 14 6.03 -3.29 5.80
CA GLY A 14 4.92 -4.24 5.94
C GLY A 14 5.14 -5.28 7.03
N SER A 15 6.33 -5.89 7.09
CA SER A 15 6.65 -6.92 8.08
C SER A 15 6.62 -6.36 9.52
N GLU A 16 7.22 -5.20 9.74
CA GLU A 16 7.19 -4.52 11.04
C GLU A 16 5.76 -4.11 11.44
N LEU A 17 5.02 -3.54 10.48
CA LEU A 17 3.65 -3.10 10.73
C LEU A 17 2.73 -4.29 11.08
N VAL A 18 2.82 -5.40 10.36
CA VAL A 18 2.02 -6.60 10.64
C VAL A 18 2.32 -7.14 12.03
N SER A 19 3.60 -7.27 12.41
CA SER A 19 4.01 -7.71 13.74
C SER A 19 3.45 -6.79 14.83
N ALA A 20 3.64 -5.49 14.70
CA ALA A 20 3.15 -4.50 15.66
C ALA A 20 1.61 -4.49 15.78
N LEU A 21 0.89 -4.59 14.66
CA LEU A 21 -0.58 -4.64 14.67
C LEU A 21 -1.10 -5.94 15.30
N ARG A 22 -0.49 -7.10 14.98
CA ARG A 22 -0.84 -8.39 15.58
C ARG A 22 -0.61 -8.39 17.09
N GLN A 23 0.51 -7.85 17.54
CA GLN A 23 0.82 -7.73 18.96
C GLN A 23 -0.21 -6.83 19.68
N ARG A 24 -0.61 -5.73 19.06
CA ARG A 24 -1.51 -4.74 19.68
C ARG A 24 -2.98 -5.14 19.67
N TYR A 25 -3.45 -5.74 18.58
CA TYR A 25 -4.88 -5.98 18.33
C TYR A 25 -5.24 -7.47 18.25
N GLY A 26 -4.27 -8.35 18.32
CA GLY A 26 -4.43 -9.80 18.20
C GLY A 26 -4.13 -10.33 16.80
N ALA A 27 -3.56 -11.53 16.75
CA ALA A 27 -3.09 -12.17 15.51
C ALA A 27 -4.18 -12.29 14.44
N ASP A 28 -5.36 -12.71 14.81
CA ASP A 28 -6.48 -12.96 13.89
C ASP A 28 -7.13 -11.69 13.33
N THR A 29 -6.76 -10.50 13.84
CA THR A 29 -7.34 -9.23 13.40
C THR A 29 -6.61 -8.63 12.21
N VAL A 30 -5.44 -9.18 11.85
CA VAL A 30 -4.56 -8.64 10.80
C VAL A 30 -4.35 -9.68 9.70
N VAL A 31 -4.87 -9.40 8.53
CA VAL A 31 -4.66 -10.19 7.31
C VAL A 31 -3.46 -9.61 6.56
N ALA A 32 -2.34 -10.31 6.61
CA ALA A 32 -1.14 -9.95 5.85
C ALA A 32 -1.25 -10.48 4.42
N THR A 33 -0.84 -9.69 3.42
CA THR A 33 -0.91 -10.12 2.02
C THR A 33 0.30 -9.67 1.22
N ASP A 34 0.76 -10.53 0.31
CA ASP A 34 1.84 -10.25 -0.64
C ASP A 34 1.73 -11.17 -1.86
N ILE A 35 2.51 -10.89 -2.90
CA ILE A 35 2.63 -11.74 -4.10
C ILE A 35 3.59 -12.93 -3.91
N ARG A 36 4.16 -13.09 -2.74
CA ARG A 36 5.09 -14.17 -2.38
C ARG A 36 4.74 -14.68 -0.99
N MET A 37 5.10 -15.92 -0.71
CA MET A 37 5.03 -16.44 0.65
C MET A 37 6.19 -15.91 1.49
N PRO A 38 5.96 -15.49 2.73
CA PRO A 38 7.03 -15.05 3.61
C PRO A 38 7.94 -16.24 4.01
N THR A 39 9.23 -15.98 4.05
CA THR A 39 10.22 -16.92 4.62
C THR A 39 10.26 -16.83 6.14
N ASP A 40 9.93 -15.69 6.69
CA ASP A 40 9.79 -15.47 8.11
C ASP A 40 8.59 -16.25 8.68
N LYS A 41 8.83 -17.06 9.72
CA LYS A 41 7.80 -17.93 10.30
C LYS A 41 6.76 -17.14 11.10
N GLU A 42 7.16 -16.08 11.78
CA GLU A 42 6.24 -15.26 12.57
C GLU A 42 5.25 -14.55 11.67
N LEU A 43 5.73 -13.99 10.56
CA LEU A 43 4.85 -13.37 9.57
C LEU A 43 3.90 -14.37 8.91
N ARG A 44 4.40 -15.59 8.60
CA ARG A 44 3.65 -16.63 7.91
C ARG A 44 2.63 -17.33 8.82
N ASP A 45 3.05 -17.75 10.00
CA ASP A 45 2.29 -18.67 10.88
C ASP A 45 1.67 -17.93 12.08
N GLY A 46 2.05 -16.68 12.32
CA GLY A 46 1.59 -15.86 13.45
C GLY A 46 0.20 -15.20 13.25
N GLY A 47 -0.52 -15.53 12.18
CA GLY A 47 -1.87 -15.02 11.89
C GLY A 47 -2.22 -15.18 10.40
N PRO A 48 -3.42 -14.73 9.96
CA PRO A 48 -3.84 -14.88 8.57
C PRO A 48 -2.84 -14.29 7.57
N PHE A 49 -2.49 -15.07 6.56
CA PHE A 49 -1.69 -14.66 5.42
C PHE A 49 -2.35 -15.14 4.12
N GLU A 50 -2.50 -14.23 3.15
CA GLU A 50 -3.12 -14.53 1.85
C GLU A 50 -2.22 -14.07 0.70
N PHE A 51 -2.21 -14.85 -0.39
CA PHE A 51 -1.66 -14.38 -1.66
C PHE A 51 -2.57 -13.30 -2.25
N LEU A 52 -1.99 -12.14 -2.56
CA LEU A 52 -2.71 -11.03 -3.18
C LEU A 52 -1.78 -10.24 -4.11
N ASP A 53 -2.12 -10.23 -5.39
CA ASP A 53 -1.58 -9.31 -6.38
C ASP A 53 -2.54 -8.12 -6.51
N VAL A 54 -2.09 -6.92 -6.18
CA VAL A 54 -2.90 -5.69 -6.23
C VAL A 54 -3.27 -5.29 -7.66
N THR A 55 -2.57 -5.82 -8.67
CA THR A 55 -2.90 -5.59 -10.08
C THR A 55 -4.08 -6.43 -10.55
N ASP A 56 -4.49 -7.45 -9.78
CA ASP A 56 -5.66 -8.27 -10.04
C ASP A 56 -6.79 -7.94 -9.05
N SER A 57 -7.82 -7.26 -9.52
CA SER A 57 -8.99 -6.88 -8.70
C SER A 57 -9.75 -8.09 -8.15
N ASN A 58 -9.68 -9.28 -8.81
CA ASN A 58 -10.32 -10.50 -8.30
C ASN A 58 -9.61 -11.01 -7.05
N HIS A 59 -8.27 -10.91 -6.97
CA HIS A 59 -7.54 -11.25 -5.74
C HIS A 59 -7.99 -10.37 -4.57
N ILE A 60 -8.10 -9.05 -4.81
CA ILE A 60 -8.56 -8.11 -3.78
C ILE A 60 -9.98 -8.46 -3.33
N THR A 61 -10.92 -8.62 -4.29
CA THR A 61 -12.32 -8.95 -4.00
C THR A 61 -12.44 -10.26 -3.22
N ARG A 62 -11.64 -11.30 -3.57
CA ARG A 62 -11.61 -12.57 -2.85
C ARG A 62 -11.23 -12.36 -1.38
N VAL A 63 -10.13 -11.65 -1.11
CA VAL A 63 -9.68 -11.41 0.26
C VAL A 63 -10.68 -10.56 1.04
N MET A 64 -11.21 -9.50 0.42
CA MET A 64 -12.25 -8.64 1.05
C MET A 64 -13.51 -9.42 1.42
N SER A 65 -13.90 -10.41 0.59
CA SER A 65 -15.08 -11.26 0.85
C SER A 65 -14.84 -12.31 1.94
N MET A 66 -13.60 -12.81 2.05
CA MET A 66 -13.24 -13.83 3.06
C MET A 66 -13.09 -13.24 4.46
N TYR A 67 -12.70 -11.99 4.54
CA TYR A 67 -12.38 -11.33 5.80
C TYR A 67 -13.15 -10.03 5.90
N GLU A 68 -13.89 -9.81 6.94
CA GLU A 68 -14.62 -8.54 7.17
C GLU A 68 -13.65 -7.38 7.40
N ILE A 69 -13.02 -6.88 6.31
CA ILE A 69 -12.02 -5.82 6.35
C ILE A 69 -12.68 -4.48 6.66
N GLY A 70 -12.07 -3.70 7.55
CA GLY A 70 -12.50 -2.35 7.90
C GLY A 70 -11.44 -1.29 7.63
N THR A 71 -10.16 -1.69 7.59
CA THR A 71 -9.04 -0.79 7.33
C THR A 71 -8.03 -1.49 6.42
N ILE A 72 -7.53 -0.78 5.43
CA ILE A 72 -6.51 -1.27 4.49
C ILE A 72 -5.25 -0.40 4.65
N TYR A 73 -4.13 -1.04 4.95
CA TYR A 73 -2.78 -0.45 4.86
C TYR A 73 -2.19 -0.85 3.52
N HIS A 74 -2.23 0.06 2.56
CA HIS A 74 -1.76 -0.22 1.20
C HIS A 74 -0.27 0.11 1.05
N LEU A 75 0.60 -0.91 1.23
CA LEU A 75 2.05 -0.77 1.17
C LEU A 75 2.67 -1.42 -0.07
N ALA A 76 1.87 -2.17 -0.84
CA ALA A 76 2.33 -2.80 -2.08
C ALA A 76 2.72 -1.74 -3.12
N ALA A 77 4.00 -1.66 -3.42
CA ALA A 77 4.54 -0.71 -4.40
C ALA A 77 5.91 -1.17 -4.89
N VAL A 78 6.30 -0.74 -6.07
CA VAL A 78 7.70 -0.74 -6.50
C VAL A 78 8.34 0.61 -6.17
N LEU A 79 9.61 0.56 -5.76
CA LEU A 79 10.37 1.74 -5.36
C LEU A 79 11.06 2.42 -6.54
N SER A 80 11.69 3.57 -6.29
CA SER A 80 12.28 4.45 -7.30
C SER A 80 13.21 3.75 -8.28
N ALA A 81 14.17 2.95 -7.83
CA ALA A 81 15.13 2.28 -8.70
C ALA A 81 14.46 1.35 -9.73
N VAL A 82 13.45 0.59 -9.32
CA VAL A 82 12.64 -0.25 -10.22
C VAL A 82 11.73 0.61 -11.07
N GLY A 83 11.16 1.66 -10.49
CA GLY A 83 10.28 2.60 -11.20
C GLY A 83 10.97 3.27 -12.38
N GLU A 84 12.22 3.69 -12.21
CA GLU A 84 13.00 4.33 -13.29
C GLU A 84 13.44 3.32 -14.36
N SER A 85 13.83 2.12 -13.96
CA SER A 85 14.25 1.09 -14.93
C SER A 85 13.07 0.46 -15.68
N ARG A 86 11.87 0.44 -15.09
CA ARG A 86 10.66 -0.19 -15.62
C ARG A 86 9.40 0.63 -15.33
N PRO A 87 9.24 1.81 -15.97
CA PRO A 87 8.16 2.74 -15.65
C PRO A 87 6.75 2.17 -15.90
N ASN A 88 6.60 1.28 -16.87
CA ASN A 88 5.35 0.56 -17.11
C ASN A 88 4.94 -0.35 -15.93
N ILE A 89 5.90 -1.02 -15.30
CA ILE A 89 5.63 -1.86 -14.11
C ILE A 89 5.30 -0.98 -12.92
N ALA A 90 6.01 0.13 -12.74
CA ALA A 90 5.70 1.10 -11.70
C ALA A 90 4.27 1.63 -11.85
N TRP A 91 3.85 1.99 -13.05
CA TRP A 91 2.49 2.41 -13.31
C TRP A 91 1.46 1.33 -12.96
N GLN A 92 1.66 0.12 -13.44
CA GLN A 92 0.74 -0.99 -13.19
C GLN A 92 0.58 -1.27 -11.70
N ILE A 93 1.67 -1.35 -10.94
CA ILE A 93 1.62 -1.70 -9.52
C ILE A 93 1.19 -0.50 -8.68
N ASN A 94 1.86 0.65 -8.84
CA ASN A 94 1.65 1.80 -7.97
C ASN A 94 0.35 2.56 -8.28
N MET A 95 -0.10 2.57 -9.54
CA MET A 95 -1.30 3.31 -9.95
C MET A 95 -2.51 2.40 -10.12
N ASN A 96 -2.43 1.37 -10.99
CA ASN A 96 -3.57 0.48 -11.19
C ASN A 96 -3.83 -0.35 -9.92
N GLY A 97 -2.77 -0.79 -9.23
CA GLY A 97 -2.91 -1.49 -7.95
C GLY A 97 -3.60 -0.62 -6.89
N LEU A 98 -3.17 0.63 -6.73
CA LEU A 98 -3.83 1.58 -5.82
C LEU A 98 -5.29 1.82 -6.21
N TYR A 99 -5.57 2.03 -7.50
CA TYR A 99 -6.93 2.23 -8.01
C TYR A 99 -7.85 1.03 -7.66
N HIS A 100 -7.39 -0.20 -7.87
CA HIS A 100 -8.17 -1.39 -7.51
C HIS A 100 -8.44 -1.47 -5.99
N VAL A 101 -7.45 -1.12 -5.17
CA VAL A 101 -7.60 -1.10 -3.70
C VAL A 101 -8.57 0.00 -3.26
N LEU A 102 -8.52 1.19 -3.86
CA LEU A 102 -9.46 2.28 -3.58
C LEU A 102 -10.90 1.92 -3.99
N GLU A 103 -11.10 1.31 -5.16
CA GLU A 103 -12.42 0.81 -5.57
C GLU A 103 -12.96 -0.25 -4.60
N ALA A 104 -12.11 -1.17 -4.14
CA ALA A 104 -12.51 -2.12 -3.14
C ALA A 104 -12.83 -1.44 -1.78
N ALA A 105 -12.00 -0.49 -1.35
CA ALA A 105 -12.26 0.28 -0.13
C ALA A 105 -13.60 1.01 -0.19
N ARG A 106 -13.93 1.65 -1.31
CA ARG A 106 -15.21 2.31 -1.55
C ARG A 106 -16.39 1.30 -1.51
N GLN A 107 -16.26 0.18 -2.21
CA GLN A 107 -17.30 -0.86 -2.28
C GLN A 107 -17.59 -1.48 -0.90
N TYR A 108 -16.56 -1.79 -0.14
CA TYR A 108 -16.67 -2.45 1.18
C TYR A 108 -16.73 -1.45 2.35
N LYS A 109 -16.71 -0.15 2.07
CA LYS A 109 -16.73 0.95 3.05
C LYS A 109 -15.62 0.81 4.09
N CYS A 110 -14.38 0.65 3.61
CA CYS A 110 -13.18 0.54 4.42
C CYS A 110 -12.45 1.87 4.49
N GLN A 111 -11.73 2.08 5.57
CA GLN A 111 -10.69 3.11 5.65
C GLN A 111 -9.45 2.64 4.90
N ILE A 112 -8.70 3.58 4.32
CA ILE A 112 -7.42 3.29 3.69
C ILE A 112 -6.31 4.16 4.30
N PHE A 113 -5.14 3.57 4.47
CA PHE A 113 -3.89 4.25 4.71
C PHE A 113 -2.96 4.01 3.51
N PHE A 114 -2.56 5.08 2.86
CA PHE A 114 -1.60 5.07 1.75
C PHE A 114 -0.40 5.95 2.10
N PRO A 115 0.83 5.40 2.24
CA PRO A 115 2.00 6.21 2.56
C PRO A 115 2.47 6.97 1.32
N SER A 116 2.65 8.28 1.47
CA SER A 116 3.37 9.07 0.49
C SER A 116 4.89 8.92 0.67
N SER A 117 5.67 9.83 0.12
CA SER A 117 7.14 9.78 0.13
C SER A 117 7.71 11.17 -0.08
N ILE A 118 8.94 11.40 0.40
CA ILE A 118 9.71 12.58 0.01
C ILE A 118 9.97 12.62 -1.52
N GLY A 119 9.88 11.48 -2.21
CA GLY A 119 9.94 11.40 -3.67
C GLY A 119 8.80 12.14 -4.39
N ALA A 120 7.74 12.55 -3.67
CA ALA A 120 6.68 13.40 -4.22
C ALA A 120 7.14 14.84 -4.50
N PHE A 121 8.22 15.27 -3.87
CA PHE A 121 8.81 16.57 -4.10
C PHE A 121 9.79 16.54 -5.30
N GLY A 122 9.98 17.68 -5.95
CA GLY A 122 10.85 17.81 -7.10
C GLY A 122 11.86 18.95 -6.94
N PRO A 123 12.66 19.24 -7.98
CA PRO A 123 13.72 20.25 -7.92
C PRO A 123 13.25 21.67 -7.60
N GLY A 124 11.96 21.96 -7.84
CA GLY A 124 11.36 23.27 -7.54
C GLY A 124 10.82 23.39 -6.11
N THR A 125 10.86 22.34 -5.31
CA THR A 125 10.41 22.35 -3.92
C THR A 125 11.48 23.02 -3.03
N PRO A 126 11.12 23.94 -2.10
CA PRO A 126 12.06 24.48 -1.14
C PRO A 126 12.76 23.37 -0.35
N GLN A 127 14.10 23.40 -0.28
CA GLN A 127 14.87 22.35 0.38
C GLN A 127 14.93 22.54 1.91
N ASP A 128 14.89 23.79 2.36
CA ASP A 128 14.93 24.12 3.77
C ASP A 128 13.52 24.50 4.27
N GLN A 129 13.15 23.96 5.42
CA GLN A 129 11.87 24.21 6.07
C GLN A 129 10.68 24.09 5.11
N THR A 130 10.67 23.02 4.30
CA THR A 130 9.62 22.73 3.31
C THR A 130 8.24 22.82 3.95
N PRO A 131 7.37 23.77 3.53
CA PRO A 131 6.04 23.87 4.10
C PRO A 131 5.17 22.69 3.70
N GLN A 132 4.13 22.42 4.50
CA GLN A 132 3.15 21.37 4.19
C GLN A 132 2.44 21.66 2.86
N ASP A 133 2.08 22.89 2.64
CA ASP A 133 1.47 23.34 1.38
C ASP A 133 2.57 23.84 0.43
N THR A 134 3.01 22.98 -0.47
CA THR A 134 4.11 23.26 -1.39
C THR A 134 3.92 22.56 -2.73
N ILE A 135 4.70 22.99 -3.72
CA ILE A 135 4.64 22.44 -5.09
C ILE A 135 5.24 21.03 -5.12
N GLN A 136 4.45 20.07 -5.53
CA GLN A 136 4.88 18.70 -5.81
C GLN A 136 5.03 18.50 -7.31
N ARG A 137 6.27 18.60 -7.82
CA ARG A 137 6.62 18.34 -9.22
C ARG A 137 7.82 17.41 -9.31
N PRO A 138 7.63 16.13 -8.97
CA PRO A 138 8.70 15.14 -9.05
C PRO A 138 9.12 14.92 -10.50
N ASP A 139 10.37 14.57 -10.68
CA ASP A 139 11.00 14.22 -11.97
C ASP A 139 11.27 12.72 -12.10
N THR A 140 10.78 11.91 -11.14
CA THR A 140 10.89 10.46 -11.16
C THR A 140 9.53 9.80 -11.36
N MET A 141 9.48 8.64 -12.03
CA MET A 141 8.25 7.86 -12.18
C MET A 141 7.64 7.49 -10.81
N TYR A 142 8.49 7.10 -9.86
CA TYR A 142 8.05 6.79 -8.50
C TYR A 142 7.37 8.00 -7.84
N GLY A 143 8.00 9.18 -7.91
CA GLY A 143 7.44 10.42 -7.37
C GLY A 143 6.12 10.79 -8.03
N VAL A 144 6.03 10.68 -9.36
CA VAL A 144 4.78 10.90 -10.11
C VAL A 144 3.67 10.00 -9.59
N THR A 145 3.95 8.70 -9.37
CA THR A 145 2.93 7.78 -8.83
C THR A 145 2.54 8.10 -7.39
N LYS A 146 3.43 8.68 -6.58
CA LYS A 146 3.11 9.09 -5.21
C LYS A 146 2.19 10.32 -5.19
N VAL A 147 2.50 11.37 -5.96
CA VAL A 147 1.63 12.56 -6.08
C VAL A 147 0.25 12.18 -6.64
N ALA A 148 0.22 11.40 -7.72
CA ALA A 148 -1.04 10.94 -8.29
C ALA A 148 -1.85 10.07 -7.30
N GLY A 149 -1.16 9.26 -6.48
CA GLY A 149 -1.78 8.46 -5.43
C GLY A 149 -2.40 9.29 -4.31
N GLU A 150 -1.74 10.37 -3.89
CA GLU A 150 -2.32 11.34 -2.94
C GLU A 150 -3.62 11.93 -3.48
N LEU A 151 -3.58 12.44 -4.72
CA LEU A 151 -4.76 13.02 -5.37
C LEU A 151 -5.90 12.01 -5.57
N LEU A 152 -5.57 10.75 -5.87
CA LEU A 152 -6.58 9.69 -5.93
C LEU A 152 -7.20 9.41 -4.56
N CYS A 153 -6.41 9.38 -3.50
CA CYS A 153 -6.92 9.18 -2.15
C CYS A 153 -7.85 10.32 -1.71
N ASP A 154 -7.54 11.56 -2.09
CA ASP A 154 -8.39 12.72 -1.81
C ASP A 154 -9.73 12.68 -2.58
N TYR A 155 -9.72 12.08 -3.79
CA TYR A 155 -10.93 11.91 -4.60
C TYR A 155 -11.89 10.86 -4.01
N TYR A 156 -11.38 9.76 -3.41
CA TYR A 156 -12.17 8.64 -2.90
C TYR A 156 -12.70 8.85 -1.49
#